data_e9d0a04bb750229b329e03c591a9bf7b
#
_entry.id   e9d0a04bb750229b329e03c591a9bf7b
#
_cell.length_a   1.000
_cell.length_b   1.000
_cell.length_c   1.000
_cell.angle_alpha   90.00
_cell.angle_beta   90.00
_cell.angle_gamma   90.00
#
_symmetry.space_group_name_H-M   'P 1'
#
loop_
_entity.id
_entity.type
_entity.pdbx_description
1 polymer ?
#
loop_
_entity_poly.entity_id
_entity_poly.type
_entity_poly.pdbx_seq_one_letter_code
_entity_poly.pdbx_strand_id
1 'polypeptide(L)'
;MSDFHRLIDTMNATTPTLLYQHLADDVASMIASGTLRPGDKLPSLREMRTRRQVSLTTVTEAFRVLEDRGLIEARPQSGFYVRRRPPLPLPAQSSPSPEPSLVSVNALLWRYVRIAHAGTFGCAVPAAELFPGAQLQKLTSEALRRHSHLLSDYGKPAGLDSLRRQIARRALGWGGRLAVDDIIVTNGCIEALSLCLRAVAQAGDVVAIESPTYFGVLQLLESHGVKALEIPTHPVSGVSLEALELATRHGQVKACLLTPNFSNPLGSLMPEANKRALVEMLAERNIPLIEDDIYGEFHFGRERPLPAQAFDTCGNVLYCSSFTKMISPVPHTTSVSMSS
;
A
#
# COMPACT_ATOMS: atom_id res chain seq x y z
N MET A 1 2.51 -33.25 6.77
CA MET A 1 2.86 -32.02 7.54
C MET A 1 4.36 -31.68 7.50
N SER A 2 5.23 -32.59 7.07
CA SER A 2 6.69 -32.35 7.07
C SER A 2 7.23 -31.68 5.78
N ASP A 3 6.52 -31.80 4.64
CA ASP A 3 7.04 -31.32 3.36
C ASP A 3 6.80 -29.83 3.11
N PHE A 4 5.82 -29.22 3.78
CA PHE A 4 5.54 -27.78 3.63
C PHE A 4 6.54 -26.91 4.42
N HIS A 5 7.05 -27.43 5.54
CA HIS A 5 8.13 -26.75 6.29
C HIS A 5 9.47 -26.84 5.53
N ARG A 6 9.73 -27.94 4.83
CA ARG A 6 10.93 -28.06 3.98
C ARG A 6 10.90 -27.12 2.76
N LEU A 7 9.72 -26.82 2.22
CA LEU A 7 9.59 -25.87 1.10
C LEU A 7 9.82 -24.42 1.56
N ILE A 8 9.42 -24.07 2.78
CA ILE A 8 9.67 -22.74 3.36
C ILE A 8 11.13 -22.60 3.75
N ASP A 9 11.76 -23.64 4.28
CA ASP A 9 13.19 -23.62 4.62
C ASP A 9 14.10 -23.59 3.36
N THR A 10 13.66 -24.16 2.23
CA THR A 10 14.38 -24.04 0.96
C THR A 10 14.18 -22.70 0.26
N MET A 11 13.14 -21.93 0.59
CA MET A 11 12.97 -20.55 0.11
C MET A 11 13.71 -19.52 0.97
N ASN A 12 14.09 -19.86 2.21
CA ASN A 12 14.96 -19.10 3.09
C ASN A 12 16.45 -19.48 3.00
N ALA A 13 16.81 -20.37 2.09
CA ALA A 13 18.22 -20.53 1.72
C ALA A 13 18.67 -19.23 1.09
N THR A 14 19.40 -18.44 1.84
CA THR A 14 20.13 -17.23 1.45
C THR A 14 20.72 -17.48 0.05
N THR A 15 20.08 -16.95 -0.98
CA THR A 15 20.67 -16.85 -2.31
C THR A 15 21.99 -16.16 -2.10
N PRO A 16 23.14 -16.73 -2.52
CA PRO A 16 24.42 -16.06 -2.32
C PRO A 16 24.32 -14.69 -2.96
N THR A 17 24.30 -13.65 -2.13
CA THR A 17 24.17 -12.28 -2.59
C THR A 17 25.35 -12.02 -3.49
N LEU A 18 25.11 -11.74 -4.75
CA LEU A 18 26.16 -11.57 -5.74
C LEU A 18 27.05 -10.39 -5.33
N LEU A 19 28.35 -10.50 -5.54
CA LEU A 19 29.36 -9.53 -5.06
C LEU A 19 29.03 -8.08 -5.47
N TYR A 20 28.40 -7.89 -6.64
CA TYR A 20 27.96 -6.57 -7.09
C TYR A 20 26.77 -6.04 -6.28
N GLN A 21 25.89 -6.91 -5.78
CA GLN A 21 24.76 -6.51 -4.92
C GLN A 21 25.29 -6.04 -3.56
N HIS A 22 26.22 -6.75 -2.95
CA HIS A 22 26.87 -6.29 -1.72
C HIS A 22 27.52 -4.92 -1.89
N LEU A 23 28.24 -4.73 -2.99
CA LEU A 23 28.88 -3.44 -3.28
C LEU A 23 27.85 -2.32 -3.46
N ALA A 24 26.75 -2.59 -4.14
CA ALA A 24 25.66 -1.64 -4.30
C ALA A 24 24.97 -1.31 -2.96
N ASP A 25 24.74 -2.30 -2.12
CA ASP A 25 24.10 -2.11 -0.81
C ASP A 25 25.01 -1.34 0.16
N ASP A 26 26.33 -1.58 0.13
CA ASP A 26 27.31 -0.79 0.89
C ASP A 26 27.24 0.70 0.51
N VAL A 27 27.27 1.01 -0.78
CA VAL A 27 27.18 2.40 -1.26
C VAL A 27 25.83 3.00 -0.93
N ALA A 28 24.74 2.26 -1.09
CA ALA A 28 23.39 2.69 -0.72
C ALA A 28 23.29 3.02 0.78
N SER A 29 23.93 2.22 1.64
CA SER A 29 24.00 2.47 3.09
C SER A 29 24.78 3.75 3.40
N MET A 30 25.88 4.02 2.69
CA MET A 30 26.64 5.27 2.85
C MET A 30 25.83 6.51 2.42
N ILE A 31 24.99 6.37 1.41
CA ILE A 31 24.06 7.44 0.99
C ILE A 31 22.97 7.63 2.03
N ALA A 32 22.38 6.55 2.52
CA ALA A 32 21.32 6.60 3.53
C ALA A 32 21.81 7.18 4.88
N SER A 33 23.04 6.86 5.29
CA SER A 33 23.66 7.41 6.51
C SER A 33 24.16 8.85 6.36
N GLY A 34 24.10 9.43 5.14
CA GLY A 34 24.61 10.77 4.87
C GLY A 34 26.14 10.87 4.77
N THR A 35 26.87 9.74 4.78
CA THR A 35 28.30 9.67 4.53
C THR A 35 28.63 10.13 3.11
N LEU A 36 27.79 9.76 2.15
CA LEU A 36 27.77 10.29 0.79
C LEU A 36 26.53 11.19 0.65
N ARG A 37 26.76 12.46 0.38
CA ARG A 37 25.69 13.47 0.29
C ARG A 37 25.19 13.65 -1.15
N PRO A 38 23.95 14.09 -1.34
CA PRO A 38 23.44 14.43 -2.66
C PRO A 38 24.33 15.44 -3.39
N GLY A 39 24.83 15.02 -4.56
CA GLY A 39 25.77 15.80 -5.37
C GLY A 39 27.24 15.41 -5.20
N ASP A 40 27.57 14.56 -4.24
CA ASP A 40 28.94 14.05 -4.09
C ASP A 40 29.31 13.17 -5.28
N LYS A 41 30.56 13.29 -5.71
CA LYS A 41 31.13 12.45 -6.76
C LYS A 41 31.57 11.11 -6.18
N LEU A 42 31.15 10.03 -6.81
CA LEU A 42 31.63 8.69 -6.47
C LEU A 42 33.04 8.47 -7.05
N PRO A 43 33.83 7.57 -6.42
CA PRO A 43 35.09 7.11 -7.03
C PRO A 43 34.82 6.54 -8.43
N SER A 44 35.76 6.71 -9.34
CA SER A 44 35.64 6.14 -10.69
C SER A 44 35.56 4.61 -10.63
N LEU A 45 35.01 3.98 -11.68
CA LEU A 45 34.91 2.52 -11.75
C LEU A 45 36.27 1.84 -11.53
N ARG A 46 37.34 2.45 -12.03
CA ARG A 46 38.74 1.94 -11.86
C ARG A 46 39.22 2.07 -10.41
N GLU A 47 38.99 3.20 -9.78
CA GLU A 47 39.32 3.41 -8.36
C GLU A 47 38.51 2.50 -7.45
N MET A 48 37.20 2.35 -7.71
CA MET A 48 36.37 1.45 -6.93
C MET A 48 36.83 0.00 -7.05
N ARG A 49 37.16 -0.45 -8.27
CA ARG A 49 37.77 -1.77 -8.51
C ARG A 49 39.01 -1.99 -7.64
N THR A 50 39.92 -1.03 -7.64
CA THR A 50 41.18 -1.14 -6.89
C THR A 50 40.93 -1.12 -5.38
N ARG A 51 40.11 -0.21 -4.90
CA ARG A 51 39.79 -0.06 -3.46
C ARG A 51 39.06 -1.25 -2.87
N ARG A 52 38.14 -1.85 -3.64
CA ARG A 52 37.30 -2.97 -3.18
C ARG A 52 37.83 -4.35 -3.62
N GLN A 53 38.92 -4.39 -4.38
CA GLN A 53 39.57 -5.62 -4.90
C GLN A 53 38.59 -6.55 -5.64
N VAL A 54 37.71 -5.98 -6.44
CA VAL A 54 36.72 -6.70 -7.24
C VAL A 54 36.95 -6.51 -8.74
N SER A 55 36.28 -7.28 -9.59
CA SER A 55 36.39 -7.12 -11.05
C SER A 55 35.73 -5.80 -11.52
N LEU A 56 36.20 -5.28 -12.66
CA LEU A 56 35.56 -4.09 -13.26
C LEU A 56 34.08 -4.34 -13.59
N THR A 57 33.76 -5.54 -14.05
CA THR A 57 32.38 -5.96 -14.35
C THR A 57 31.51 -5.90 -13.10
N THR A 58 32.03 -6.36 -11.95
CA THR A 58 31.32 -6.30 -10.65
C THR A 58 31.00 -4.86 -10.26
N VAL A 59 31.95 -3.93 -10.44
CA VAL A 59 31.74 -2.51 -10.13
C VAL A 59 30.74 -1.89 -11.10
N THR A 60 30.84 -2.20 -12.39
CA THR A 60 29.92 -1.68 -13.41
C THR A 60 28.49 -2.12 -13.11
N GLU A 61 28.29 -3.39 -12.77
CA GLU A 61 26.99 -3.93 -12.44
C GLU A 61 26.43 -3.34 -11.12
N ALA A 62 27.28 -3.14 -10.11
CA ALA A 62 26.88 -2.46 -8.89
C ALA A 62 26.42 -1.02 -9.14
N PHE A 63 27.11 -0.28 -10.01
CA PHE A 63 26.74 1.09 -10.33
C PHE A 63 25.47 1.14 -11.16
N ARG A 64 25.24 0.17 -12.07
CA ARG A 64 23.98 0.04 -12.80
C ARG A 64 22.80 -0.18 -11.83
N VAL A 65 22.95 -1.08 -10.85
CA VAL A 65 21.95 -1.29 -9.81
C VAL A 65 21.66 -0.02 -9.02
N LEU A 66 22.70 0.76 -8.69
CA LEU A 66 22.51 2.05 -7.99
C LEU A 66 21.80 3.11 -8.85
N GLU A 67 22.06 3.14 -10.16
CA GLU A 67 21.36 4.00 -11.11
C GLU A 67 19.88 3.56 -11.24
N ASP A 68 19.63 2.27 -11.40
CA ASP A 68 18.27 1.69 -11.46
C ASP A 68 17.46 1.99 -10.18
N ARG A 69 18.14 1.98 -9.01
CA ARG A 69 17.56 2.42 -7.73
C ARG A 69 17.40 3.95 -7.62
N GLY A 70 17.88 4.71 -8.60
CA GLY A 70 17.81 6.17 -8.61
C GLY A 70 18.67 6.84 -7.53
N LEU A 71 19.67 6.15 -6.99
CA LEU A 71 20.58 6.66 -5.95
C LEU A 71 21.74 7.46 -6.52
N ILE A 72 22.20 7.11 -7.72
CA ILE A 72 23.28 7.80 -8.43
C ILE A 72 22.87 8.16 -9.85
N GLU A 73 23.62 9.05 -10.50
CA GLU A 73 23.45 9.43 -11.89
C GLU A 73 24.80 9.50 -12.59
N ALA A 74 24.88 9.01 -13.83
CA ALA A 74 26.05 9.20 -14.68
C ALA A 74 26.03 10.62 -15.28
N ARG A 75 27.14 11.33 -15.19
CA ARG A 75 27.34 12.60 -15.92
C ARG A 75 28.38 12.40 -17.02
N PRO A 76 28.03 12.64 -18.28
CA PRO A 76 28.95 12.45 -19.40
C PRO A 76 30.30 13.11 -19.14
N GLN A 77 31.39 12.37 -19.39
CA GLN A 77 32.79 12.78 -19.21
C GLN A 77 33.21 13.16 -17.78
N SER A 78 32.31 13.09 -16.80
CA SER A 78 32.57 13.52 -15.42
C SER A 78 32.51 12.40 -14.39
N GLY A 79 31.80 11.30 -14.65
CA GLY A 79 31.67 10.15 -13.77
C GLY A 79 30.30 10.05 -13.10
N PHE A 80 30.23 9.34 -11.98
CA PHE A 80 28.99 9.08 -11.24
C PHE A 80 28.86 10.00 -10.03
N TYR A 81 27.64 10.46 -9.77
CA TYR A 81 27.30 11.36 -8.68
C TYR A 81 26.09 10.86 -7.90
N VAL A 82 26.07 11.09 -6.60
CA VAL A 82 24.88 10.85 -5.77
C VAL A 82 23.76 11.77 -6.28
N ARG A 83 22.63 11.18 -6.63
CA ARG A 83 21.51 11.91 -7.21
C ARG A 83 20.92 12.89 -6.20
N ARG A 84 20.76 14.13 -6.60
CA ARG A 84 19.98 15.10 -5.84
C ARG A 84 18.49 14.71 -5.97
N ARG A 85 17.87 14.26 -4.89
CA ARG A 85 16.41 14.20 -4.88
C ARG A 85 15.90 15.63 -5.03
N PRO A 86 14.99 15.92 -5.96
CA PRO A 86 14.32 17.20 -5.93
C PRO A 86 13.70 17.38 -4.53
N PRO A 87 13.70 18.59 -3.98
CA PRO A 87 13.01 18.83 -2.73
C PRO A 87 11.57 18.35 -2.90
N LEU A 88 11.09 17.54 -1.94
CA LEU A 88 9.69 17.14 -1.93
C LEU A 88 8.85 18.43 -1.92
N PRO A 89 7.76 18.50 -2.68
CA PRO A 89 6.88 19.64 -2.62
C PRO A 89 6.51 19.88 -1.16
N LEU A 90 6.66 21.12 -0.72
CA LEU A 90 6.21 21.51 0.62
C LEU A 90 4.74 21.10 0.75
N PRO A 91 4.33 20.61 1.93
CA PRO A 91 2.92 20.35 2.18
C PRO A 91 2.13 21.60 1.83
N ALA A 92 1.00 21.42 1.18
CA ALA A 92 0.07 22.52 0.98
C ALA A 92 -0.16 23.17 2.36
N GLN A 93 0.01 24.49 2.44
CA GLN A 93 -0.31 25.22 3.68
C GLN A 93 -1.72 24.81 4.05
N SER A 94 -1.94 24.50 5.33
CA SER A 94 -3.25 24.15 5.86
C SER A 94 -4.24 25.29 5.53
N SER A 95 -4.95 25.11 4.44
CA SER A 95 -6.13 25.92 4.16
C SER A 95 -7.20 25.56 5.20
N PRO A 96 -8.04 26.50 5.62
CA PRO A 96 -9.19 26.16 6.45
C PRO A 96 -9.94 25.02 5.76
N SER A 97 -10.37 24.03 6.54
CA SER A 97 -11.10 22.86 6.01
C SER A 97 -12.19 23.33 5.07
N PRO A 98 -12.22 22.89 3.80
CA PRO A 98 -13.29 23.22 2.91
C PRO A 98 -14.63 22.75 3.51
N GLU A 99 -15.71 23.46 3.23
CA GLU A 99 -17.02 23.00 3.65
C GLU A 99 -17.32 21.63 3.04
N PRO A 100 -17.95 20.71 3.80
CA PRO A 100 -18.31 19.40 3.29
C PRO A 100 -19.22 19.55 2.05
N SER A 101 -18.87 18.89 0.97
CA SER A 101 -19.59 18.98 -0.29
C SER A 101 -20.02 17.61 -0.82
N LEU A 102 -21.12 17.59 -1.60
CA LEU A 102 -21.48 16.42 -2.39
C LEU A 102 -20.46 16.22 -3.51
N VAL A 103 -20.05 14.97 -3.69
CA VAL A 103 -19.12 14.58 -4.75
C VAL A 103 -19.86 14.39 -6.06
N SER A 104 -19.34 14.92 -7.17
CA SER A 104 -19.82 14.65 -8.53
C SER A 104 -18.64 14.29 -9.43
N VAL A 105 -18.41 13.01 -9.61
CA VAL A 105 -17.19 12.48 -10.26
C VAL A 105 -17.45 12.02 -11.70
N ASN A 106 -18.69 11.67 -12.05
CA ASN A 106 -19.01 11.05 -13.34
C ASN A 106 -18.54 11.87 -14.56
N ALA A 107 -18.69 13.19 -14.54
CA ALA A 107 -18.24 14.05 -15.65
C ALA A 107 -16.71 14.07 -15.81
N LEU A 108 -15.95 14.04 -14.70
CA LEU A 108 -14.49 14.00 -14.71
C LEU A 108 -13.95 12.66 -15.18
N LEU A 109 -14.55 11.55 -14.73
CA LEU A 109 -14.13 10.20 -15.10
C LEU A 109 -14.33 9.91 -16.58
N TRP A 110 -15.47 10.25 -17.14
CA TRP A 110 -15.72 10.09 -18.58
C TRP A 110 -14.75 10.90 -19.41
N ARG A 111 -14.38 12.10 -18.94
CA ARG A 111 -13.35 12.92 -19.57
C ARG A 111 -11.96 12.27 -19.48
N TYR A 112 -11.62 11.67 -18.32
CA TYR A 112 -10.36 10.99 -18.09
C TYR A 112 -10.23 9.68 -18.88
N VAL A 113 -11.24 8.83 -18.89
CA VAL A 113 -11.28 7.58 -19.66
C VAL A 113 -11.12 7.85 -21.17
N ARG A 114 -11.66 8.96 -21.67
CA ARG A 114 -11.48 9.37 -23.08
C ARG A 114 -10.07 9.89 -23.40
N ILE A 115 -9.33 10.39 -22.43
CA ILE A 115 -7.96 10.87 -22.56
C ILE A 115 -6.94 9.72 -22.34
N ALA A 116 -7.34 8.61 -21.77
CA ALA A 116 -6.48 7.48 -21.36
C ALA A 116 -5.76 6.74 -22.53
N HIS A 117 -5.92 7.19 -23.76
CA HIS A 117 -5.09 6.74 -24.89
C HIS A 117 -3.64 7.27 -24.85
N ALA A 118 -3.31 8.14 -23.89
CA ALA A 118 -2.01 8.82 -23.84
C ALA A 118 -1.01 8.24 -22.81
N GLY A 119 -1.32 7.14 -22.12
CA GLY A 119 -0.40 6.49 -21.18
C GLY A 119 -1.09 5.78 -20.03
N THR A 120 -0.55 4.64 -19.61
CA THR A 120 -1.16 3.72 -18.67
C THR A 120 -0.94 4.07 -17.19
N PHE A 121 -0.29 5.18 -16.85
CA PHE A 121 0.06 5.56 -15.49
C PHE A 121 -1.13 5.96 -14.59
N GLY A 122 -2.29 6.24 -15.18
CA GLY A 122 -3.47 6.74 -14.43
C GLY A 122 -4.27 5.67 -13.68
N CYS A 123 -4.01 4.37 -13.89
CA CYS A 123 -4.85 3.30 -13.36
C CYS A 123 -4.22 2.48 -12.24
N ALA A 124 -2.97 2.72 -11.84
CA ALA A 124 -2.24 1.97 -10.81
C ALA A 124 -2.40 0.44 -10.95
N VAL A 125 -2.27 -0.07 -12.18
CA VAL A 125 -2.39 -1.50 -12.51
C VAL A 125 -0.98 -2.06 -12.67
N PRO A 126 -0.60 -3.13 -11.93
CA PRO A 126 0.66 -3.82 -12.14
C PRO A 126 0.73 -4.41 -13.55
N ALA A 127 1.93 -4.46 -14.12
CA ALA A 127 2.15 -5.12 -15.41
C ALA A 127 1.82 -6.61 -15.32
N ALA A 128 1.26 -7.19 -16.38
CA ALA A 128 0.79 -8.58 -16.36
C ALA A 128 1.92 -9.58 -16.05
N GLU A 129 3.14 -9.26 -16.43
CA GLU A 129 4.34 -10.08 -16.24
C GLU A 129 4.77 -10.18 -14.77
N LEU A 130 4.31 -9.25 -13.92
CA LEU A 130 4.58 -9.26 -12.47
C LEU A 130 3.71 -10.26 -11.72
N PHE A 131 2.63 -10.75 -12.32
CA PHE A 131 1.76 -11.75 -11.70
C PHE A 131 2.29 -13.16 -11.93
N PRO A 132 2.19 -14.05 -10.93
CA PRO A 132 2.68 -15.43 -11.02
C PRO A 132 1.72 -16.34 -11.81
N GLY A 133 1.43 -16.00 -13.08
CA GLY A 133 0.38 -16.61 -13.89
C GLY A 133 0.47 -18.15 -14.03
N ALA A 134 1.66 -18.68 -14.33
CA ALA A 134 1.87 -20.13 -14.47
C ALA A 134 1.64 -20.89 -13.15
N GLN A 135 2.08 -20.31 -12.03
CA GLN A 135 1.87 -20.89 -10.70
C GLN A 135 0.39 -20.85 -10.31
N LEU A 136 -0.30 -19.75 -10.60
CA LEU A 136 -1.74 -19.62 -10.36
C LEU A 136 -2.54 -20.63 -11.17
N GLN A 137 -2.22 -20.82 -12.46
CA GLN A 137 -2.87 -21.82 -13.31
C GLN A 137 -2.74 -23.22 -12.73
N LYS A 138 -1.53 -23.60 -12.29
CA LYS A 138 -1.27 -24.89 -11.66
C LYS A 138 -2.09 -25.07 -10.38
N LEU A 139 -2.02 -24.10 -9.47
CA LEU A 139 -2.72 -24.16 -8.17
C LEU A 139 -4.24 -24.16 -8.34
N THR A 140 -4.77 -23.37 -9.27
CA THR A 140 -6.21 -23.33 -9.55
C THR A 140 -6.68 -24.68 -10.10
N SER A 141 -5.95 -25.26 -11.04
CA SER A 141 -6.27 -26.59 -11.59
C SER A 141 -6.23 -27.70 -10.53
N GLU A 142 -5.30 -27.61 -9.61
CA GLU A 142 -5.17 -28.56 -8.49
C GLU A 142 -6.30 -28.35 -7.47
N ALA A 143 -6.64 -27.13 -7.12
CA ALA A 143 -7.73 -26.79 -6.22
C ALA A 143 -9.09 -27.27 -6.78
N LEU A 144 -9.35 -27.06 -8.06
CA LEU A 144 -10.57 -27.53 -8.73
C LEU A 144 -10.70 -29.05 -8.71
N ARG A 145 -9.59 -29.77 -8.91
CA ARG A 145 -9.61 -31.24 -8.81
C ARG A 145 -9.87 -31.76 -7.40
N ARG A 146 -9.26 -31.11 -6.39
CA ARG A 146 -9.39 -31.54 -4.99
C ARG A 146 -10.72 -31.17 -4.35
N HIS A 147 -11.30 -30.06 -4.79
CA HIS A 147 -12.47 -29.43 -4.19
C HIS A 147 -13.58 -29.16 -5.21
N SER A 148 -13.81 -30.11 -6.14
CA SER A 148 -14.81 -29.95 -7.21
C SER A 148 -16.23 -29.68 -6.68
N HIS A 149 -16.56 -30.16 -5.48
CA HIS A 149 -17.85 -29.89 -4.81
C HIS A 149 -18.12 -28.38 -4.59
N LEU A 150 -17.06 -27.57 -4.41
CA LEU A 150 -17.19 -26.12 -4.20
C LEU A 150 -17.74 -25.39 -5.45
N LEU A 151 -17.68 -26.02 -6.63
CA LEU A 151 -18.26 -25.44 -7.86
C LEU A 151 -19.80 -25.44 -7.86
N SER A 152 -20.41 -26.28 -7.04
CA SER A 152 -21.87 -26.42 -6.92
C SER A 152 -22.41 -26.08 -5.53
N ASP A 153 -21.57 -25.58 -4.64
CA ASP A 153 -21.93 -25.14 -3.31
C ASP A 153 -22.14 -23.63 -3.30
N TYR A 154 -23.26 -23.16 -2.74
CA TYR A 154 -23.51 -21.73 -2.55
C TYR A 154 -22.57 -21.08 -1.56
N GLY A 155 -21.89 -21.89 -0.73
CA GLY A 155 -20.96 -21.40 0.28
C GLY A 155 -21.60 -20.65 1.45
N LYS A 156 -20.76 -20.08 2.29
CA LYS A 156 -21.19 -19.24 3.42
C LYS A 156 -21.18 -17.77 3.04
N PRO A 157 -22.11 -16.94 3.54
CA PRO A 157 -22.13 -15.50 3.27
C PRO A 157 -20.84 -14.77 3.60
N ALA A 158 -20.14 -15.19 4.67
CA ALA A 158 -18.84 -14.60 5.07
C ALA A 158 -17.66 -15.09 4.22
N GLY A 159 -17.87 -16.04 3.32
CA GLY A 159 -16.83 -16.66 2.50
C GLY A 159 -16.28 -17.98 3.06
N LEU A 160 -15.33 -18.57 2.33
CA LEU A 160 -14.79 -19.88 2.63
C LEU A 160 -13.93 -19.85 3.90
N ASP A 161 -14.25 -20.71 4.88
CA ASP A 161 -13.55 -20.77 6.18
C ASP A 161 -12.04 -21.03 6.05
N SER A 162 -11.63 -21.80 5.06
CA SER A 162 -10.20 -22.06 4.82
C SER A 162 -9.46 -20.78 4.37
N LEU A 163 -10.10 -19.93 3.55
CA LEU A 163 -9.55 -18.65 3.13
C LEU A 163 -9.51 -17.67 4.32
N ARG A 164 -10.61 -17.53 5.06
CA ARG A 164 -10.69 -16.68 6.24
C ARG A 164 -9.61 -17.03 7.27
N ARG A 165 -9.39 -18.34 7.51
CA ARG A 165 -8.28 -18.81 8.36
C ARG A 165 -6.90 -18.41 7.83
N GLN A 166 -6.67 -18.47 6.52
CA GLN A 166 -5.39 -18.04 5.95
C GLN A 166 -5.18 -16.53 6.08
N ILE A 167 -6.24 -15.74 5.91
CA ILE A 167 -6.20 -14.29 6.13
C ILE A 167 -5.88 -13.97 7.59
N ALA A 168 -6.56 -14.60 8.55
CA ALA A 168 -6.30 -14.43 9.98
C ALA A 168 -4.84 -14.81 10.34
N ARG A 169 -4.33 -15.92 9.79
CA ARG A 169 -2.93 -16.33 10.00
C ARG A 169 -1.94 -15.33 9.41
N ARG A 170 -2.24 -14.76 8.25
CA ARG A 170 -1.40 -13.74 7.62
C ARG A 170 -1.36 -12.46 8.44
N ALA A 171 -2.48 -12.07 9.05
CA ALA A 171 -2.56 -10.90 9.91
C ALA A 171 -1.60 -10.96 11.11
N LEU A 172 -1.28 -12.13 11.61
CA LEU A 172 -0.27 -12.30 12.67
C LEU A 172 1.12 -11.79 12.25
N GLY A 173 1.45 -11.85 10.96
CA GLY A 173 2.75 -11.40 10.43
C GLY A 173 2.94 -9.87 10.50
N TRP A 174 1.87 -9.10 10.61
CA TRP A 174 1.90 -7.64 10.76
C TRP A 174 1.21 -7.16 12.07
N GLY A 175 1.11 -8.05 13.07
CA GLY A 175 0.59 -7.69 14.40
C GLY A 175 -0.92 -7.60 14.51
N GLY A 176 -1.67 -7.94 13.45
CA GLY A 176 -3.14 -7.97 13.48
C GLY A 176 -3.67 -9.10 14.34
N ARG A 177 -4.72 -8.82 15.10
CA ARG A 177 -5.44 -9.77 15.95
C ARG A 177 -6.85 -9.98 15.40
N LEU A 178 -6.94 -10.73 14.30
CA LEU A 178 -8.21 -10.98 13.62
C LEU A 178 -8.70 -12.38 13.96
N ALA A 179 -9.88 -12.50 14.55
CA ALA A 179 -10.56 -13.78 14.62
C ALA A 179 -11.11 -14.18 13.26
N VAL A 180 -11.25 -15.47 13.01
CA VAL A 180 -11.78 -15.95 11.72
C VAL A 180 -13.19 -15.41 11.46
N ASP A 181 -13.97 -15.22 12.52
CA ASP A 181 -15.34 -14.73 12.43
C ASP A 181 -15.46 -13.22 12.18
N ASP A 182 -14.38 -12.48 12.41
CA ASP A 182 -14.31 -11.05 12.06
C ASP A 182 -14.04 -10.80 10.58
N ILE A 183 -13.74 -11.84 9.80
CA ILE A 183 -13.33 -11.71 8.39
C ILE A 183 -14.49 -12.04 7.47
N ILE A 184 -14.80 -11.10 6.58
CA ILE A 184 -15.79 -11.26 5.50
C ILE A 184 -15.07 -11.16 4.17
N VAL A 185 -15.29 -12.13 3.29
CA VAL A 185 -14.74 -12.17 1.93
C VAL A 185 -15.75 -11.51 0.97
N THR A 186 -15.26 -10.56 0.18
CA THR A 186 -16.07 -9.77 -0.76
C THR A 186 -15.55 -9.86 -2.20
N ASN A 187 -16.33 -9.34 -3.17
CA ASN A 187 -15.95 -9.31 -4.59
C ASN A 187 -15.13 -8.05 -4.92
N GLY A 188 -13.94 -7.93 -4.31
CA GLY A 188 -13.03 -6.82 -4.53
C GLY A 188 -13.12 -5.72 -3.46
N CYS A 189 -12.06 -4.88 -3.40
CA CYS A 189 -11.88 -3.89 -2.35
C CYS A 189 -12.99 -2.82 -2.35
N ILE A 190 -13.51 -2.45 -3.51
CA ILE A 190 -14.59 -1.46 -3.60
C ILE A 190 -15.87 -1.95 -2.94
N GLU A 191 -16.21 -3.24 -3.07
CA GLU A 191 -17.36 -3.80 -2.34
C GLU A 191 -17.08 -3.81 -0.82
N ALA A 192 -15.88 -4.16 -0.40
CA ALA A 192 -15.48 -4.11 1.00
C ALA A 192 -15.65 -2.70 1.58
N LEU A 193 -15.08 -1.70 0.91
CA LEU A 193 -15.21 -0.29 1.31
C LEU A 193 -16.67 0.17 1.32
N SER A 194 -17.48 -0.29 0.33
CA SER A 194 -18.90 0.01 0.24
C SER A 194 -19.68 -0.54 1.45
N LEU A 195 -19.42 -1.79 1.81
CA LEU A 195 -20.08 -2.42 2.97
C LEU A 195 -19.68 -1.74 4.28
N CYS A 196 -18.39 -1.42 4.45
CA CYS A 196 -17.90 -0.66 5.59
C CYS A 196 -18.57 0.71 5.68
N LEU A 197 -18.61 1.45 4.57
CA LEU A 197 -19.23 2.76 4.53
C LEU A 197 -20.72 2.71 4.91
N ARG A 198 -21.45 1.73 4.37
CA ARG A 198 -22.88 1.52 4.71
C ARG A 198 -23.12 1.12 6.16
N ALA A 199 -22.14 0.49 6.79
CA ALA A 199 -22.26 0.11 8.20
C ALA A 199 -22.12 1.32 9.14
N VAL A 200 -21.37 2.35 8.74
CA VAL A 200 -20.99 3.46 9.63
C VAL A 200 -21.54 4.83 9.21
N ALA A 201 -22.08 4.99 7.99
CA ALA A 201 -22.57 6.26 7.49
C ALA A 201 -23.86 6.09 6.65
N GLN A 202 -24.66 7.16 6.59
CA GLN A 202 -25.88 7.26 5.81
C GLN A 202 -25.81 8.42 4.81
N ALA A 203 -26.71 8.45 3.84
CA ALA A 203 -26.79 9.55 2.88
C ALA A 203 -26.94 10.91 3.62
N GLY A 204 -26.11 11.87 3.23
CA GLY A 204 -26.01 13.19 3.86
C GLY A 204 -24.96 13.32 4.96
N ASP A 205 -24.46 12.20 5.51
CA ASP A 205 -23.37 12.21 6.47
C ASP A 205 -22.04 12.70 5.86
N VAL A 206 -21.12 13.13 6.70
CA VAL A 206 -19.80 13.62 6.30
C VAL A 206 -18.75 12.56 6.58
N VAL A 207 -17.98 12.20 5.55
CA VAL A 207 -16.86 11.27 5.63
C VAL A 207 -15.57 12.01 5.32
N ALA A 208 -14.59 11.93 6.23
CA ALA A 208 -13.27 12.51 6.01
C ALA A 208 -12.43 11.58 5.11
N ILE A 209 -11.79 12.15 4.09
CA ILE A 209 -10.94 11.43 3.12
C ILE A 209 -9.62 12.17 2.91
N GLU A 210 -8.62 11.47 2.38
CA GLU A 210 -7.38 12.09 1.93
C GLU A 210 -7.59 13.00 0.72
N SER A 211 -6.79 14.07 0.62
CA SER A 211 -6.74 14.92 -0.57
C SER A 211 -5.28 15.14 -0.99
N PRO A 212 -4.88 14.67 -2.19
CA PRO A 212 -5.66 13.91 -3.16
C PRO A 212 -5.92 12.45 -2.74
N THR A 213 -6.97 11.85 -3.28
CA THR A 213 -7.35 10.45 -3.05
C THR A 213 -7.59 9.68 -4.35
N TYR A 214 -7.73 8.36 -4.25
CA TYR A 214 -8.12 7.51 -5.36
C TYR A 214 -9.55 7.84 -5.84
N PHE A 215 -9.73 8.04 -7.13
CA PHE A 215 -11.01 8.44 -7.71
C PHE A 215 -12.15 7.44 -7.42
N GLY A 216 -11.84 6.15 -7.25
CA GLY A 216 -12.85 5.14 -6.88
C GLY A 216 -13.47 5.38 -5.51
N VAL A 217 -12.74 6.00 -4.57
CA VAL A 217 -13.29 6.44 -3.29
C VAL A 217 -14.34 7.54 -3.53
N LEU A 218 -14.05 8.50 -4.40
CA LEU A 218 -15.00 9.57 -4.72
C LEU A 218 -16.28 9.02 -5.38
N GLN A 219 -16.16 8.05 -6.30
CA GLN A 219 -17.32 7.38 -6.89
C GLN A 219 -18.15 6.62 -5.84
N LEU A 220 -17.45 5.99 -4.90
CA LEU A 220 -18.09 5.28 -3.80
C LEU A 220 -18.92 6.24 -2.94
N LEU A 221 -18.35 7.37 -2.53
CA LEU A 221 -19.04 8.39 -1.74
C LEU A 221 -20.24 8.96 -2.49
N GLU A 222 -20.08 9.27 -3.79
CA GLU A 222 -21.17 9.74 -4.65
C GLU A 222 -22.33 8.73 -4.69
N SER A 223 -22.02 7.43 -4.87
CA SER A 223 -23.03 6.37 -4.96
C SER A 223 -23.80 6.15 -3.66
N HIS A 224 -23.20 6.50 -2.52
CA HIS A 224 -23.86 6.43 -1.20
C HIS A 224 -24.51 7.76 -0.77
N GLY A 225 -24.37 8.82 -1.56
CA GLY A 225 -24.93 10.13 -1.24
C GLY A 225 -24.33 10.78 0.01
N VAL A 226 -23.11 10.37 0.42
CA VAL A 226 -22.41 10.99 1.54
C VAL A 226 -21.57 12.18 1.07
N LYS A 227 -21.27 13.10 1.97
CA LYS A 227 -20.45 14.28 1.70
C LYS A 227 -18.99 13.96 2.01
N ALA A 228 -18.08 14.38 1.13
CA ALA A 228 -16.66 14.30 1.37
C ALA A 228 -16.16 15.55 2.11
N LEU A 229 -15.34 15.32 3.15
CA LEU A 229 -14.50 16.34 3.77
C LEU A 229 -13.05 16.00 3.47
N GLU A 230 -12.43 16.81 2.63
CA GLU A 230 -11.06 16.58 2.17
C GLU A 230 -10.05 17.02 3.21
N ILE A 231 -9.17 16.11 3.63
CA ILE A 231 -8.09 16.38 4.59
C ILE A 231 -6.76 16.46 3.82
N PRO A 232 -5.99 17.52 3.96
CA PRO A 232 -4.69 17.67 3.30
C PRO A 232 -3.76 16.49 3.61
N THR A 233 -3.11 15.96 2.57
CA THR A 233 -2.24 14.79 2.67
C THR A 233 -0.83 15.13 2.22
N HIS A 234 0.14 14.87 3.08
CA HIS A 234 1.55 15.08 2.78
C HIS A 234 2.13 13.89 2.01
N PRO A 235 2.93 14.10 0.94
CA PRO A 235 3.41 13.01 0.06
C PRO A 235 4.37 12.03 0.74
N VAL A 236 4.84 12.30 1.94
CA VAL A 236 5.71 11.39 2.71
C VAL A 236 4.98 10.81 3.92
N SER A 237 4.38 11.68 4.75
CA SER A 237 3.83 11.30 6.06
C SER A 237 2.33 10.98 6.05
N GLY A 238 1.65 11.06 4.90
CA GLY A 238 0.23 10.75 4.78
C GLY A 238 -0.67 11.91 5.25
N VAL A 239 -1.89 11.59 5.65
CA VAL A 239 -2.89 12.57 6.05
C VAL A 239 -2.42 13.45 7.22
N SER A 240 -2.74 14.76 7.17
CA SER A 240 -2.43 15.69 8.26
C SER A 240 -3.31 15.39 9.47
N LEU A 241 -2.69 14.92 10.56
CA LEU A 241 -3.40 14.65 11.82
C LEU A 241 -3.93 15.93 12.44
N GLU A 242 -3.19 17.05 12.32
CA GLU A 242 -3.62 18.36 12.82
C GLU A 242 -4.90 18.84 12.12
N ALA A 243 -4.92 18.76 10.79
CA ALA A 243 -6.11 19.13 10.00
C ALA A 243 -7.29 18.19 10.30
N LEU A 244 -7.04 16.89 10.42
CA LEU A 244 -8.07 15.92 10.77
C LEU A 244 -8.60 16.15 12.20
N GLU A 245 -7.73 16.45 13.14
CA GLU A 245 -8.11 16.80 14.50
C GLU A 245 -9.05 18.01 14.53
N LEU A 246 -8.69 19.07 13.80
CA LEU A 246 -9.53 20.25 13.69
C LEU A 246 -10.88 19.92 13.05
N ALA A 247 -10.90 19.17 11.96
CA ALA A 247 -12.09 18.77 11.22
C ALA A 247 -13.07 17.93 12.07
N THR A 248 -12.54 17.13 13.00
CA THR A 248 -13.34 16.22 13.82
C THR A 248 -13.82 16.81 15.15
N ARG A 249 -13.35 18.01 15.53
CA ARG A 249 -13.70 18.64 16.84
C ARG A 249 -15.20 18.90 17.02
N HIS A 250 -15.91 19.18 15.96
CA HIS A 250 -17.31 19.63 16.05
C HIS A 250 -18.35 18.53 15.77
N GLY A 251 -17.91 17.26 15.71
CA GLY A 251 -18.82 16.10 15.58
C GLY A 251 -19.53 15.99 14.22
N GLN A 252 -19.10 16.74 13.21
CA GLN A 252 -19.68 16.67 11.86
C GLN A 252 -19.22 15.44 11.09
N VAL A 253 -18.01 14.94 11.36
CA VAL A 253 -17.42 13.79 10.68
C VAL A 253 -17.99 12.50 11.29
N LYS A 254 -18.61 11.68 10.45
CA LYS A 254 -19.24 10.42 10.85
C LYS A 254 -18.29 9.24 10.78
N ALA A 255 -17.38 9.25 9.80
CA ALA A 255 -16.36 8.23 9.59
C ALA A 255 -15.16 8.82 8.86
N CYS A 256 -14.02 8.13 8.92
CA CYS A 256 -12.85 8.42 8.08
C CYS A 256 -12.61 7.25 7.12
N LEU A 257 -12.26 7.54 5.85
CA LEU A 257 -11.80 6.55 4.88
C LEU A 257 -10.42 6.97 4.39
N LEU A 258 -9.39 6.24 4.80
CA LEU A 258 -8.00 6.62 4.60
C LEU A 258 -7.14 5.43 4.10
N THR A 259 -6.01 5.74 3.45
CA THR A 259 -5.03 4.77 2.94
C THR A 259 -3.65 5.03 3.58
N PRO A 260 -3.41 4.65 4.85
CA PRO A 260 -2.18 4.98 5.58
C PRO A 260 -0.91 4.37 4.98
N ASN A 261 -1.04 3.26 4.23
CA ASN A 261 0.07 2.58 3.58
C ASN A 261 0.04 2.82 2.07
N PHE A 262 1.02 3.56 1.56
CA PHE A 262 1.24 3.77 0.12
C PHE A 262 0.01 4.36 -0.58
N SER A 263 -0.48 5.50 -0.07
CA SER A 263 -1.68 6.17 -0.55
C SER A 263 -1.67 6.41 -2.07
N ASN A 264 -2.83 6.30 -2.69
CA ASN A 264 -2.99 6.58 -4.11
C ASN A 264 -3.69 7.95 -4.29
N PRO A 265 -3.04 8.95 -4.96
CA PRO A 265 -1.92 8.81 -5.89
C PRO A 265 -0.52 9.13 -5.32
N LEU A 266 -0.38 9.56 -4.08
CA LEU A 266 0.86 10.13 -3.55
C LEU A 266 1.94 9.09 -3.22
N GLY A 267 1.56 7.83 -2.94
CA GLY A 267 2.49 6.80 -2.47
C GLY A 267 3.02 7.07 -1.07
N SER A 268 2.37 7.93 -0.30
CA SER A 268 2.80 8.25 1.06
C SER A 268 2.70 7.03 1.98
N LEU A 269 3.66 6.92 2.89
CA LEU A 269 3.65 5.91 3.96
C LEU A 269 3.59 6.63 5.29
N MET A 270 2.45 6.53 5.96
CA MET A 270 2.27 7.14 7.27
C MET A 270 3.18 6.48 8.30
N PRO A 271 3.98 7.24 9.08
CA PRO A 271 4.78 6.70 10.18
C PRO A 271 3.93 5.98 11.22
N GLU A 272 4.47 4.93 11.84
CA GLU A 272 3.74 4.15 12.86
C GLU A 272 3.24 4.99 14.04
N ALA A 273 4.05 5.96 14.48
CA ALA A 273 3.64 6.91 15.54
C ALA A 273 2.39 7.70 15.13
N ASN A 274 2.30 8.09 13.85
CA ASN A 274 1.14 8.84 13.35
C ASN A 274 -0.08 7.92 13.19
N LYS A 275 0.10 6.65 12.77
CA LYS A 275 -0.99 5.68 12.70
C LYS A 275 -1.59 5.41 14.09
N ARG A 276 -0.73 5.23 15.09
CA ARG A 276 -1.16 5.08 16.48
C ARG A 276 -1.95 6.30 16.95
N ALA A 277 -1.40 7.50 16.78
CA ALA A 277 -2.09 8.74 17.16
C ALA A 277 -3.42 8.94 16.41
N LEU A 278 -3.48 8.56 15.12
CA LEU A 278 -4.71 8.55 14.33
C LEU A 278 -5.78 7.67 14.95
N VAL A 279 -5.43 6.41 15.24
CA VAL A 279 -6.36 5.42 15.79
C VAL A 279 -6.86 5.86 17.17
N GLU A 280 -5.95 6.28 18.05
CA GLU A 280 -6.27 6.78 19.39
C GLU A 280 -7.22 8.00 19.32
N MET A 281 -6.89 9.00 18.50
CA MET A 281 -7.70 10.20 18.32
C MET A 281 -9.11 9.90 17.81
N LEU A 282 -9.25 8.98 16.84
CA LEU A 282 -10.56 8.63 16.29
C LEU A 282 -11.37 7.76 17.27
N ALA A 283 -10.73 6.88 18.01
CA ALA A 283 -11.38 6.09 19.05
C ALA A 283 -11.95 6.96 20.18
N GLU A 284 -11.18 7.93 20.69
CA GLU A 284 -11.65 8.90 21.69
C GLU A 284 -12.90 9.67 21.26
N ARG A 285 -13.05 9.88 19.94
CA ARG A 285 -14.18 10.61 19.36
C ARG A 285 -15.30 9.72 18.86
N ASN A 286 -15.17 8.39 19.00
CA ASN A 286 -16.11 7.40 18.47
C ASN A 286 -16.34 7.57 16.95
N ILE A 287 -15.28 7.89 16.19
CA ILE A 287 -15.30 8.03 14.74
C ILE A 287 -14.64 6.79 14.13
N PRO A 288 -15.36 5.90 13.45
CA PRO A 288 -14.77 4.72 12.83
C PRO A 288 -13.81 5.07 11.70
N LEU A 289 -12.71 4.32 11.62
CA LEU A 289 -11.74 4.38 10.54
C LEU A 289 -12.00 3.22 9.57
N ILE A 290 -12.30 3.53 8.32
CA ILE A 290 -12.24 2.58 7.22
C ILE A 290 -10.83 2.68 6.64
N GLU A 291 -10.01 1.65 6.84
CA GLU A 291 -8.65 1.59 6.35
C GLU A 291 -8.60 0.81 5.03
N ASP A 292 -8.18 1.47 3.94
CA ASP A 292 -7.85 0.81 2.68
C ASP A 292 -6.35 0.46 2.64
N ASP A 293 -6.03 -0.81 2.87
CA ASP A 293 -4.65 -1.32 2.87
C ASP A 293 -4.37 -2.24 1.67
N ILE A 294 -4.84 -1.84 0.50
CA ILE A 294 -4.65 -2.61 -0.74
C ILE A 294 -3.20 -2.67 -1.20
N TYR A 295 -2.37 -1.71 -0.78
CA TYR A 295 -0.97 -1.59 -1.19
C TYR A 295 0.04 -1.99 -0.10
N GLY A 296 -0.37 -2.38 1.10
CA GLY A 296 0.51 -2.67 2.24
C GLY A 296 1.61 -3.70 1.96
N GLU A 297 1.39 -4.59 0.98
CA GLU A 297 2.36 -5.60 0.57
C GLU A 297 3.41 -5.10 -0.44
N PHE A 298 3.25 -3.91 -1.00
CA PHE A 298 4.17 -3.34 -2.00
C PHE A 298 5.30 -2.53 -1.36
N HIS A 299 5.94 -3.10 -0.35
CA HIS A 299 7.06 -2.46 0.34
C HIS A 299 8.40 -2.89 -0.26
N PHE A 300 9.37 -1.97 -0.24
CA PHE A 300 10.76 -2.24 -0.63
C PHE A 300 11.65 -2.57 0.55
N GLY A 301 11.15 -2.46 1.79
CA GLY A 301 11.85 -2.81 3.01
C GLY A 301 11.87 -4.31 3.29
N ARG A 302 12.57 -4.71 4.35
CA ARG A 302 12.58 -6.11 4.81
C ARG A 302 11.26 -6.53 5.46
N GLU A 303 10.58 -5.59 6.10
CA GLU A 303 9.35 -5.82 6.84
C GLU A 303 8.21 -5.03 6.22
N ARG A 304 7.03 -5.63 6.26
CA ARG A 304 5.79 -4.99 5.85
C ARG A 304 5.43 -3.86 6.83
N PRO A 305 5.06 -2.67 6.35
CA PRO A 305 4.55 -1.62 7.22
C PRO A 305 3.30 -2.07 7.96
N LEU A 306 3.23 -1.80 9.25
CA LEU A 306 2.04 -2.08 10.03
C LEU A 306 0.85 -1.25 9.50
N PRO A 307 -0.35 -1.84 9.35
CA PRO A 307 -1.56 -1.06 9.10
C PRO A 307 -1.99 -0.29 10.35
N ALA A 308 -2.88 0.67 10.21
CA ALA A 308 -3.48 1.37 11.33
C ALA A 308 -4.25 0.41 12.26
N GLN A 309 -4.90 -0.60 11.69
CA GLN A 309 -5.60 -1.66 12.43
C GLN A 309 -4.71 -2.37 13.47
N ALA A 310 -3.39 -2.48 13.25
CA ALA A 310 -2.47 -3.08 14.23
C ALA A 310 -2.41 -2.32 15.57
N PHE A 311 -2.84 -1.07 15.60
CA PHE A 311 -2.90 -0.21 16.79
C PHE A 311 -4.32 -0.10 17.39
N ASP A 312 -5.30 -0.75 16.77
CA ASP A 312 -6.68 -0.74 17.25
C ASP A 312 -6.84 -1.68 18.46
N THR A 313 -7.37 -1.15 19.54
CA THR A 313 -7.62 -1.88 20.80
C THR A 313 -9.09 -1.93 21.19
N CYS A 314 -9.96 -1.26 20.43
CA CYS A 314 -11.38 -1.10 20.78
C CYS A 314 -12.36 -1.46 19.65
N GLY A 315 -11.85 -1.95 18.50
CA GLY A 315 -12.71 -2.34 17.38
C GLY A 315 -13.22 -1.18 16.55
N ASN A 316 -12.46 -0.08 16.48
CA ASN A 316 -12.86 1.12 15.76
C ASN A 316 -12.31 1.19 14.32
N VAL A 317 -11.48 0.22 13.91
CA VAL A 317 -10.89 0.17 12.57
C VAL A 317 -11.50 -0.95 11.74
N LEU A 318 -12.16 -0.58 10.64
CA LEU A 318 -12.67 -1.47 9.61
C LEU A 318 -11.58 -1.65 8.55
N TYR A 319 -10.81 -2.72 8.66
CA TYR A 319 -9.66 -2.99 7.79
C TYR A 319 -10.08 -3.64 6.48
N CYS A 320 -9.75 -3.04 5.35
CA CYS A 320 -10.00 -3.55 4.00
C CYS A 320 -8.68 -3.82 3.28
N SER A 321 -8.54 -5.01 2.71
CA SER A 321 -7.37 -5.39 1.91
C SER A 321 -7.75 -6.32 0.77
N SER A 322 -6.88 -6.50 -0.23
CA SER A 322 -7.17 -7.31 -1.40
C SER A 322 -5.93 -8.03 -1.93
N PHE A 323 -6.14 -9.17 -2.56
CA PHE A 323 -5.12 -9.90 -3.30
C PHE A 323 -5.00 -9.49 -4.77
N THR A 324 -5.88 -8.61 -5.25
CA THR A 324 -5.98 -8.26 -6.67
C THR A 324 -4.76 -7.56 -7.23
N LYS A 325 -4.03 -6.83 -6.41
CA LYS A 325 -2.82 -6.12 -6.85
C LYS A 325 -1.55 -6.98 -6.77
N MET A 326 -1.52 -8.02 -5.90
CA MET A 326 -0.32 -8.83 -5.66
C MET A 326 -0.34 -10.18 -6.34
N ILE A 327 -1.49 -10.86 -6.33
CA ILE A 327 -1.58 -12.25 -6.76
C ILE A 327 -2.25 -12.36 -8.11
N SER A 328 -3.45 -11.81 -8.26
CA SER A 328 -4.20 -11.85 -9.50
C SER A 328 -5.34 -10.83 -9.48
N PRO A 329 -5.59 -10.12 -10.58
CA PRO A 329 -6.78 -9.30 -10.72
C PRO A 329 -8.07 -10.16 -10.85
N VAL A 330 -7.93 -11.48 -11.03
CA VAL A 330 -9.01 -12.46 -11.13
C VAL A 330 -8.65 -13.68 -10.30
N PRO A 331 -9.49 -14.15 -9.35
CA PRO A 331 -10.76 -13.61 -8.91
C PRO A 331 -10.58 -12.38 -8.00
N HIS A 332 -11.55 -11.49 -8.02
CA HIS A 332 -11.61 -10.30 -7.14
C HIS A 332 -11.93 -10.71 -5.70
N THR A 333 -10.99 -11.32 -5.01
CA THR A 333 -11.19 -11.73 -3.61
C THR A 333 -10.60 -10.68 -2.68
N THR A 334 -11.43 -10.15 -1.80
CA THR A 334 -11.06 -9.14 -0.81
C THR A 334 -11.60 -9.54 0.55
N SER A 335 -10.95 -9.15 1.60
CA SER A 335 -11.42 -9.34 2.97
C SER A 335 -11.69 -8.01 3.65
N VAL A 336 -12.76 -7.96 4.41
CA VAL A 336 -13.02 -6.94 5.43
C VAL A 336 -12.85 -7.61 6.77
N SER A 337 -12.15 -6.98 7.69
CA SER A 337 -12.13 -7.40 9.08
C SER A 337 -12.65 -6.29 9.98
N MET A 338 -13.50 -6.65 10.91
CA MET A 338 -13.90 -5.81 12.03
C MET A 338 -13.32 -6.48 13.28
N SER A 339 -12.51 -5.78 14.05
CA SER A 339 -12.11 -6.26 15.37
C SER A 339 -13.30 -6.08 16.31
N SER A 340 -13.68 -7.16 16.98
CA SER A 340 -14.72 -7.15 18.00
C SER A 340 -14.20 -6.61 19.32
#